data_d76df20f108ac43d5d67376ae028ecb7
#
_entry.id   d76df20f108ac43d5d67376ae028ecb7
#
_cell.length_a   1.000
_cell.length_b   1.000
_cell.length_c   1.000
_cell.angle_alpha   90.00
_cell.angle_beta   90.00
_cell.angle_gamma   90.00
#
_symmetry.space_group_name_H-M   'P 1'
#
loop_
_entity.id
_entity.type
_entity.pdbx_description
1 polymer ?
#
loop_
_entity_poly.entity_id
_entity_poly.type
_entity_poly.pdbx_seq_one_letter_code
_entity_poly.pdbx_strand_id
1 'polypeptide(L)'
;MSASNRPRIVRHVESGTTCCDPQWEAAYQRFETPEEEVRKFIHRLTRFGFPNLPKDSRIAEIFCGRGNGLVALERMGFTHLEGVDLSDDLLHQYRGTATLHLADCMDLPLTDGAYDVVVVQGGLHHLPTLPQDLDRCLECVMRILKPQGTFFVVEPWSTPFLTMVHLIVEQPWMRKIYAKGDALA
;
A
#
# COMPACT_ATOMS: atom_id res chain seq x y z
N MET A 1 23.47 -19.67 10.68
CA MET A 1 23.61 -18.21 10.73
C MET A 1 22.80 -17.66 9.57
N SER A 2 21.58 -17.20 9.82
CA SER A 2 20.69 -16.67 8.79
C SER A 2 21.26 -15.35 8.25
N ALA A 3 21.48 -15.27 6.95
CA ALA A 3 21.79 -13.99 6.30
C ALA A 3 20.68 -13.01 6.67
N SER A 4 21.04 -11.84 7.17
CA SER A 4 20.15 -10.74 7.50
C SER A 4 19.32 -10.44 6.25
N ASN A 5 18.05 -10.86 6.25
CA ASN A 5 17.13 -10.61 5.15
C ASN A 5 16.67 -9.14 5.23
N ARG A 6 17.59 -8.23 4.91
CA ARG A 6 17.25 -6.82 4.77
C ARG A 6 16.53 -6.64 3.44
N PRO A 7 15.45 -5.86 3.38
CA PRO A 7 14.77 -5.58 2.14
C PRO A 7 15.72 -4.94 1.12
N ARG A 8 15.58 -5.31 -0.15
CA ARG A 8 16.28 -4.65 -1.24
C ARG A 8 15.53 -3.36 -1.58
N ILE A 9 16.07 -2.22 -1.14
CA ILE A 9 15.48 -0.90 -1.41
C ILE A 9 16.34 -0.19 -2.45
N VAL A 10 15.73 0.17 -3.58
CA VAL A 10 16.29 1.03 -4.63
C VAL A 10 15.78 2.44 -4.38
N ARG A 11 16.69 3.42 -4.28
CA ARG A 11 16.36 4.81 -3.94
C ARG A 11 16.35 5.67 -5.18
N HIS A 12 15.27 6.39 -5.41
CA HIS A 12 15.08 7.33 -6.54
C HIS A 12 14.85 8.75 -6.04
N VAL A 13 14.56 8.92 -4.75
CA VAL A 13 14.47 10.21 -4.07
C VAL A 13 15.43 10.27 -2.90
N GLU A 14 15.71 11.46 -2.38
CA GLU A 14 16.59 11.64 -1.22
C GLU A 14 16.00 10.95 0.02
N SER A 15 16.91 10.39 0.84
CA SER A 15 16.50 9.77 2.10
C SER A 15 15.95 10.82 3.06
N GLY A 16 14.87 10.48 3.77
CA GLY A 16 14.18 11.38 4.68
C GLY A 16 12.97 12.09 4.07
N THR A 17 12.66 11.84 2.80
CA THR A 17 11.38 12.26 2.21
C THR A 17 10.26 11.44 2.84
N THR A 18 9.32 12.10 3.50
CA THR A 18 8.10 11.50 4.04
C THR A 18 6.90 12.05 3.29
N CYS A 19 5.97 11.18 2.90
CA CYS A 19 4.73 11.60 2.22
C CYS A 19 3.63 12.01 3.21
N CYS A 20 3.76 11.64 4.47
CA CYS A 20 2.71 11.74 5.46
C CYS A 20 3.19 12.45 6.73
N ASP A 21 2.22 13.01 7.46
CA ASP A 21 2.47 13.50 8.82
C ASP A 21 3.01 12.34 9.70
N PRO A 22 4.11 12.54 10.45
CA PRO A 22 4.65 11.53 11.36
C PRO A 22 3.63 11.03 12.39
N GLN A 23 2.66 11.85 12.77
CA GLN A 23 1.57 11.46 13.67
C GLN A 23 0.64 10.45 13.01
N TRP A 24 0.33 10.64 11.73
CA TRP A 24 -0.46 9.70 10.95
C TRP A 24 0.26 8.35 10.78
N GLU A 25 1.55 8.38 10.45
CA GLU A 25 2.35 7.15 10.35
C GLU A 25 2.36 6.36 11.67
N ALA A 26 2.53 7.05 12.79
CA ALA A 26 2.48 6.43 14.11
C ALA A 26 1.08 5.87 14.46
N ALA A 27 0.01 6.54 14.05
CA ALA A 27 -1.36 6.07 14.22
C ALA A 27 -1.63 4.82 13.35
N TYR A 28 -1.22 4.86 12.07
CA TYR A 28 -1.31 3.72 11.16
C TYR A 28 -0.63 2.47 11.71
N GLN A 29 0.59 2.59 12.23
CA GLN A 29 1.34 1.47 12.81
C GLN A 29 0.68 0.85 14.05
N ARG A 30 -0.13 1.62 14.79
CA ARG A 30 -0.84 1.16 15.99
C ARG A 30 -2.20 0.54 15.68
N PHE A 31 -2.79 0.88 14.55
CA PHE A 31 -4.17 0.50 14.22
C PHE A 31 -4.32 -1.00 14.01
N GLU A 32 -3.40 -1.63 13.28
CA GLU A 32 -3.40 -3.07 13.01
C GLU A 32 -1.99 -3.65 13.12
N THR A 33 -1.91 -4.89 13.61
CA THR A 33 -0.66 -5.64 13.54
C THR A 33 -0.35 -6.04 12.09
N PRO A 34 0.93 -6.21 11.70
CA PRO A 34 1.28 -6.67 10.35
C PRO A 34 0.57 -7.95 9.93
N GLU A 35 0.39 -8.89 10.85
CA GLU A 35 -0.26 -10.17 10.54
C GLU A 35 -1.78 -10.03 10.33
N GLU A 36 -2.45 -9.15 11.05
CA GLU A 36 -3.87 -8.82 10.82
C GLU A 36 -4.06 -8.19 9.45
N GLU A 37 -3.17 -7.27 9.08
CA GLU A 37 -3.20 -6.59 7.79
C GLU A 37 -2.92 -7.55 6.63
N VAL A 38 -1.91 -8.43 6.74
CA VAL A 38 -1.62 -9.47 5.74
C VAL A 38 -2.83 -10.38 5.53
N ARG A 39 -3.49 -10.84 6.60
CA ARG A 39 -4.70 -11.68 6.49
C ARG A 39 -5.84 -10.93 5.79
N LYS A 40 -6.02 -9.66 6.10
CA LYS A 40 -7.01 -8.80 5.45
C LYS A 40 -6.74 -8.63 3.96
N PHE A 41 -5.47 -8.43 3.59
CA PHE A 41 -5.06 -8.33 2.19
C PHE A 41 -5.25 -9.65 1.43
N ILE A 42 -4.85 -10.79 1.99
CA ILE A 42 -5.11 -12.12 1.39
C ILE A 42 -6.60 -12.30 1.12
N HIS A 43 -7.46 -12.02 2.12
CA HIS A 43 -8.92 -12.15 1.95
C HIS A 43 -9.45 -11.27 0.82
N ARG A 44 -9.01 -10.03 0.75
CA ARG A 44 -9.42 -9.05 -0.26
C ARG A 44 -8.95 -9.46 -1.66
N LEU A 45 -7.66 -9.79 -1.82
CA LEU A 45 -7.07 -10.23 -3.09
C LEU A 45 -7.71 -11.53 -3.57
N THR A 46 -8.05 -12.45 -2.67
CA THR A 46 -8.78 -13.67 -3.01
C THR A 46 -10.14 -13.35 -3.61
N ARG A 47 -10.88 -12.40 -3.06
CA ARG A 47 -12.17 -11.96 -3.61
C ARG A 47 -12.04 -11.27 -4.97
N PHE A 48 -10.90 -10.66 -5.26
CA PHE A 48 -10.60 -10.07 -6.58
C PHE A 48 -10.08 -11.07 -7.60
N GLY A 49 -10.03 -12.36 -7.27
CA GLY A 49 -9.66 -13.42 -8.19
C GLY A 49 -8.15 -13.66 -8.35
N PHE A 50 -7.30 -13.07 -7.51
CA PHE A 50 -5.84 -13.26 -7.56
C PHE A 50 -5.40 -14.74 -7.51
N PRO A 51 -6.08 -15.68 -6.83
CA PRO A 51 -5.71 -17.10 -6.90
C PRO A 51 -5.67 -17.68 -8.31
N ASN A 52 -6.46 -17.11 -9.24
CA ASN A 52 -6.58 -17.56 -10.63
C ASN A 52 -5.51 -16.93 -11.57
N LEU A 53 -4.77 -15.93 -11.10
CA LEU A 53 -3.69 -15.32 -11.88
C LEU A 53 -2.46 -16.27 -11.96
N PRO A 54 -1.71 -16.25 -13.07
CA PRO A 54 -0.43 -16.94 -13.19
C PRO A 54 0.51 -16.50 -12.06
N LYS A 55 1.22 -17.44 -11.42
CA LYS A 55 2.07 -17.12 -10.27
C LYS A 55 3.37 -16.41 -10.65
N ASP A 56 3.71 -16.41 -11.92
CA ASP A 56 4.80 -15.67 -12.55
C ASP A 56 4.37 -14.27 -13.06
N SER A 57 3.12 -13.85 -12.80
CA SER A 57 2.67 -12.48 -13.09
C SER A 57 3.57 -11.47 -12.39
N ARG A 58 4.01 -10.43 -13.12
CA ARG A 58 4.70 -9.28 -12.54
C ARG A 58 3.70 -8.33 -11.92
N ILE A 59 3.83 -8.11 -10.63
CA ILE A 59 2.90 -7.28 -9.86
C ILE A 59 3.66 -6.14 -9.18
N ALA A 60 3.19 -4.91 -9.35
CA ALA A 60 3.65 -3.76 -8.59
C ALA A 60 2.58 -3.33 -7.58
N GLU A 61 2.96 -3.12 -6.32
CA GLU A 61 2.11 -2.46 -5.32
C GLU A 61 2.62 -1.05 -5.08
N ILE A 62 1.77 -0.05 -5.35
CA ILE A 62 2.07 1.37 -5.16
C ILE A 62 1.43 1.81 -3.85
N PHE A 63 2.10 2.68 -3.08
CA PHE A 63 1.79 2.99 -1.69
C PHE A 63 1.88 1.73 -0.81
N CYS A 64 2.95 0.94 -1.01
CA CYS A 64 3.07 -0.35 -0.34
C CYS A 64 3.33 -0.25 1.17
N GLY A 65 3.67 0.91 1.69
CA GLY A 65 3.96 1.16 3.09
C GLY A 65 5.02 0.19 3.63
N ARG A 66 4.69 -0.53 4.72
CA ARG A 66 5.57 -1.57 5.30
C ARG A 66 5.53 -2.91 4.55
N GLY A 67 4.91 -2.96 3.36
CA GLY A 67 4.92 -4.10 2.45
C GLY A 67 4.04 -5.28 2.86
N ASN A 68 3.03 -5.08 3.69
CA ASN A 68 2.15 -6.17 4.11
C ASN A 68 1.28 -6.72 2.97
N GLY A 69 0.94 -5.90 1.96
CA GLY A 69 0.30 -6.37 0.73
C GLY A 69 1.23 -7.25 -0.10
N LEU A 70 2.52 -6.89 -0.20
CA LEU A 70 3.53 -7.72 -0.86
C LEU A 70 3.71 -9.06 -0.15
N VAL A 71 3.76 -9.08 1.21
CA VAL A 71 3.80 -10.33 2.00
C VAL A 71 2.55 -11.17 1.74
N ALA A 72 1.38 -10.55 1.59
CA ALA A 72 0.16 -11.27 1.23
C ALA A 72 0.27 -11.93 -0.15
N LEU A 73 0.77 -11.20 -1.15
CA LEU A 73 1.02 -11.72 -2.50
C LEU A 73 2.05 -12.87 -2.51
N GLU A 74 3.14 -12.73 -1.74
CA GLU A 74 4.13 -13.81 -1.57
C GLU A 74 3.50 -15.08 -0.98
N ARG A 75 2.68 -14.95 0.07
CA ARG A 75 1.95 -16.07 0.67
C ARG A 75 0.93 -16.71 -0.29
N MET A 76 0.44 -15.95 -1.27
CA MET A 76 -0.40 -16.46 -2.36
C MET A 76 0.41 -17.10 -3.49
N GLY A 77 1.75 -17.11 -3.40
CA GLY A 77 2.67 -17.80 -4.32
C GLY A 77 3.18 -16.95 -5.48
N PHE A 78 2.97 -15.63 -5.49
CA PHE A 78 3.57 -14.75 -6.49
C PHE A 78 5.04 -14.49 -6.19
N THR A 79 5.88 -14.44 -7.24
CA THR A 79 7.34 -14.36 -7.11
C THR A 79 7.97 -13.13 -7.76
N HIS A 80 7.27 -12.44 -8.65
CA HIS A 80 7.73 -11.25 -9.35
C HIS A 80 7.02 -10.00 -8.81
N LEU A 81 7.47 -9.55 -7.64
CA LEU A 81 6.83 -8.47 -6.88
C LEU A 81 7.76 -7.28 -6.72
N GLU A 82 7.22 -6.11 -6.94
CA GLU A 82 7.88 -4.84 -6.67
C GLU A 82 6.94 -3.92 -5.87
N GLY A 83 7.49 -3.19 -4.91
CA GLY A 83 6.75 -2.22 -4.10
C GLY A 83 7.29 -0.83 -4.28
N VAL A 84 6.42 0.18 -4.27
CA VAL A 84 6.79 1.59 -4.34
C VAL A 84 6.15 2.33 -3.17
N ASP A 85 6.96 3.08 -2.43
CA ASP A 85 6.48 3.97 -1.38
C ASP A 85 7.43 5.16 -1.21
N LEU A 86 6.94 6.23 -0.64
CA LEU A 86 7.73 7.43 -0.38
C LEU A 86 8.32 7.45 1.04
N SER A 87 7.85 6.58 1.94
CA SER A 87 8.34 6.47 3.31
C SER A 87 9.48 5.46 3.44
N ASP A 88 10.71 5.97 3.65
CA ASP A 88 11.87 5.13 3.90
C ASP A 88 11.72 4.28 5.17
N ASP A 89 11.13 4.85 6.21
CA ASP A 89 10.91 4.19 7.49
C ASP A 89 9.95 3.00 7.38
N LEU A 90 8.89 3.12 6.58
CA LEU A 90 7.98 2.02 6.34
C LEU A 90 8.62 0.92 5.48
N LEU A 91 9.34 1.29 4.42
CA LEU A 91 10.02 0.32 3.55
C LEU A 91 11.03 -0.53 4.33
N HIS A 92 11.72 0.04 5.31
CA HIS A 92 12.67 -0.70 6.17
C HIS A 92 11.99 -1.74 7.09
N GLN A 93 10.70 -1.66 7.28
CA GLN A 93 9.94 -2.63 8.08
C GLN A 93 9.55 -3.89 7.30
N TYR A 94 9.65 -3.86 5.97
CA TYR A 94 9.34 -5.00 5.12
C TYR A 94 10.19 -6.23 5.46
N ARG A 95 9.59 -7.42 5.41
CA ARG A 95 10.23 -8.70 5.78
C ARG A 95 10.02 -9.80 4.73
N GLY A 96 9.80 -9.42 3.48
CA GLY A 96 9.65 -10.35 2.37
C GLY A 96 10.82 -10.30 1.39
N THR A 97 10.59 -10.75 0.16
CA THR A 97 11.60 -10.94 -0.89
C THR A 97 11.44 -10.00 -2.08
N ALA A 98 10.35 -9.22 -2.15
CA ALA A 98 10.11 -8.24 -3.21
C ALA A 98 11.19 -7.17 -3.26
N THR A 99 11.40 -6.59 -4.44
CA THR A 99 12.21 -5.37 -4.58
C THR A 99 11.36 -4.16 -4.23
N LEU A 100 11.89 -3.27 -3.38
CA LEU A 100 11.23 -2.03 -3.00
C LEU A 100 11.89 -0.83 -3.66
N HIS A 101 11.08 0.18 -3.98
CA HIS A 101 11.52 1.45 -4.54
C HIS A 101 11.09 2.58 -3.63
N LEU A 102 12.05 3.33 -3.10
CA LEU A 102 11.79 4.62 -2.47
C LEU A 102 11.60 5.65 -3.58
N ALA A 103 10.37 5.95 -3.93
CA ALA A 103 10.01 6.79 -5.07
C ALA A 103 8.64 7.42 -4.93
N ASP A 104 8.42 8.50 -5.68
CA ASP A 104 7.12 9.15 -5.82
C ASP A 104 6.23 8.35 -6.79
N CYS A 105 4.97 8.14 -6.43
CA CYS A 105 3.98 7.49 -7.29
C CYS A 105 3.65 8.29 -8.57
N MET A 106 3.95 9.59 -8.58
CA MET A 106 3.81 10.47 -9.73
C MET A 106 5.02 10.47 -10.67
N ASP A 107 6.08 9.71 -10.30
CA ASP A 107 7.29 9.48 -11.14
C ASP A 107 7.81 8.07 -10.89
N LEU A 108 7.02 7.07 -11.29
CA LEU A 108 7.33 5.66 -11.04
C LEU A 108 8.58 5.21 -11.80
N PRO A 109 9.63 4.75 -11.10
CA PRO A 109 10.87 4.29 -11.72
C PRO A 109 10.78 2.83 -12.21
N LEU A 110 9.60 2.40 -12.56
CA LEU A 110 9.29 1.04 -12.98
C LEU A 110 9.27 0.93 -14.50
N THR A 111 9.58 -0.27 -15.02
CA THR A 111 9.71 -0.52 -16.47
C THR A 111 8.37 -0.39 -17.18
N ASP A 112 8.35 0.36 -18.29
CA ASP A 112 7.17 0.55 -19.13
C ASP A 112 6.65 -0.77 -19.71
N GLY A 113 5.32 -0.93 -19.72
CA GLY A 113 4.64 -2.08 -20.29
C GLY A 113 5.06 -3.43 -19.71
N ALA A 114 5.55 -3.47 -18.47
CA ALA A 114 6.15 -4.68 -17.91
C ALA A 114 5.26 -5.42 -16.90
N TYR A 115 4.23 -4.77 -16.35
CA TYR A 115 3.44 -5.32 -15.26
C TYR A 115 2.11 -5.87 -15.74
N ASP A 116 1.80 -7.09 -15.29
CA ASP A 116 0.50 -7.74 -15.52
C ASP A 116 -0.57 -7.11 -14.61
N VAL A 117 -0.15 -6.72 -13.41
CA VAL A 117 -1.03 -6.15 -12.39
C VAL A 117 -0.33 -5.01 -11.66
N VAL A 118 -1.07 -3.92 -11.44
CA VAL A 118 -0.71 -2.87 -10.48
C VAL A 118 -1.78 -2.82 -9.40
N VAL A 119 -1.36 -2.71 -8.14
CA VAL A 119 -2.25 -2.72 -6.97
C VAL A 119 -2.04 -1.45 -6.16
N VAL A 120 -3.14 -0.84 -5.70
CA VAL A 120 -3.16 0.18 -4.65
C VAL A 120 -4.15 -0.23 -3.57
N GLN A 121 -3.72 -0.21 -2.33
CA GLN A 121 -4.56 -0.58 -1.18
C GLN A 121 -4.54 0.51 -0.11
N GLY A 122 -5.25 1.60 -0.35
CA GLY A 122 -5.34 2.74 0.56
C GLY A 122 -4.15 3.69 0.45
N GLY A 123 -4.06 4.43 -0.64
CA GLY A 123 -2.93 5.34 -0.89
C GLY A 123 -3.31 6.60 -1.68
N LEU A 124 -4.23 6.49 -2.62
CA LEU A 124 -4.58 7.60 -3.50
C LEU A 124 -5.19 8.80 -2.76
N HIS A 125 -5.82 8.56 -1.62
CA HIS A 125 -6.38 9.63 -0.78
C HIS A 125 -5.31 10.46 -0.06
N HIS A 126 -4.04 10.05 -0.08
CA HIS A 126 -2.91 10.82 0.44
C HIS A 126 -2.31 11.79 -0.58
N LEU A 127 -2.78 11.75 -1.83
CA LEU A 127 -2.30 12.69 -2.86
C LEU A 127 -2.67 14.12 -2.48
N PRO A 128 -1.69 15.07 -2.47
CA PRO A 128 -1.89 16.41 -1.90
C PRO A 128 -2.82 17.28 -2.74
N THR A 129 -2.86 17.09 -4.07
CA THR A 129 -3.61 17.97 -4.98
C THR A 129 -4.50 17.16 -5.92
N LEU A 130 -5.80 17.07 -5.62
CA LEU A 130 -6.76 16.40 -6.48
C LEU A 130 -7.48 17.42 -7.40
N PRO A 131 -7.71 17.07 -8.67
CA PRO A 131 -7.42 15.78 -9.35
C PRO A 131 -6.03 15.67 -9.95
N GLN A 132 -5.21 16.73 -9.99
CA GLN A 132 -3.98 16.82 -10.77
C GLN A 132 -2.96 15.70 -10.44
N ASP A 133 -2.72 15.45 -9.15
CA ASP A 133 -1.76 14.41 -8.73
C ASP A 133 -2.31 13.01 -8.99
N LEU A 134 -3.63 12.83 -8.92
CA LEU A 134 -4.27 11.58 -9.30
C LEU A 134 -4.09 11.29 -10.79
N ASP A 135 -4.31 12.28 -11.65
CA ASP A 135 -4.11 12.13 -13.09
C ASP A 135 -2.67 11.72 -13.41
N ARG A 136 -1.66 12.36 -12.81
CA ARG A 136 -0.25 12.01 -12.99
C ARG A 136 0.07 10.59 -12.47
N CYS A 137 -0.44 10.22 -11.31
CA CYS A 137 -0.28 8.86 -10.79
C CYS A 137 -0.89 7.82 -11.73
N LEU A 138 -2.10 8.07 -12.25
CA LEU A 138 -2.77 7.18 -13.20
C LEU A 138 -2.02 7.10 -14.54
N GLU A 139 -1.47 8.19 -15.04
CA GLU A 139 -0.60 8.16 -16.23
C GLU A 139 0.62 7.26 -16.02
N CYS A 140 1.28 7.36 -14.87
CA CYS A 140 2.40 6.47 -14.50
C CYS A 140 1.96 5.00 -14.40
N VAL A 141 0.81 4.72 -13.81
CA VAL A 141 0.24 3.36 -13.73
C VAL A 141 -0.03 2.81 -15.13
N MET A 142 -0.67 3.57 -15.99
CA MET A 142 -0.97 3.15 -17.38
C MET A 142 0.30 2.92 -18.20
N ARG A 143 1.35 3.70 -17.97
CA ARG A 143 2.64 3.55 -18.64
C ARG A 143 3.32 2.22 -18.33
N ILE A 144 3.30 1.80 -17.06
CA ILE A 144 3.98 0.58 -16.61
C ILE A 144 3.18 -0.70 -16.87
N LEU A 145 1.84 -0.61 -16.99
CA LEU A 145 0.99 -1.76 -17.28
C LEU A 145 1.21 -2.29 -18.69
N LYS A 146 1.18 -3.62 -18.83
CA LYS A 146 1.09 -4.28 -20.13
C LYS A 146 -0.22 -3.90 -20.84
N PRO A 147 -0.28 -3.99 -22.19
CA PRO A 147 -1.56 -4.04 -22.87
C PRO A 147 -2.42 -5.17 -22.25
N GLN A 148 -3.64 -4.85 -21.83
CA GLN A 148 -4.55 -5.75 -21.07
C GLN A 148 -4.12 -6.04 -19.61
N GLY A 149 -3.08 -5.39 -19.08
CA GLY A 149 -2.76 -5.40 -17.66
C GLY A 149 -3.91 -4.83 -16.82
N THR A 150 -3.97 -5.19 -15.56
CA THR A 150 -5.09 -4.81 -14.68
C THR A 150 -4.62 -3.90 -13.55
N PHE A 151 -5.36 -2.82 -13.32
CA PHE A 151 -5.18 -1.95 -12.16
C PHE A 151 -6.23 -2.24 -11.11
N PHE A 152 -5.80 -2.67 -9.92
CA PHE A 152 -6.66 -2.91 -8.76
C PHE A 152 -6.52 -1.78 -7.75
N VAL A 153 -7.64 -1.16 -7.43
CA VAL A 153 -7.70 -0.07 -6.44
C VAL A 153 -8.64 -0.43 -5.32
N VAL A 154 -8.17 -0.27 -4.10
CA VAL A 154 -8.99 -0.32 -2.89
C VAL A 154 -8.74 0.95 -2.11
N GLU A 155 -9.74 1.78 -2.03
CA GLU A 155 -9.69 3.04 -1.29
C GLU A 155 -10.82 3.11 -0.26
N PRO A 156 -10.62 3.82 0.85
CA PRO A 156 -11.70 4.12 1.78
C PRO A 156 -12.78 4.93 1.06
N TRP A 157 -14.03 4.50 1.19
CA TRP A 157 -15.16 5.20 0.61
C TRP A 157 -15.98 5.85 1.72
N SER A 158 -16.16 7.16 1.64
CA SER A 158 -17.07 7.89 2.54
C SER A 158 -18.51 7.49 2.25
N THR A 159 -19.08 6.68 3.10
CA THR A 159 -20.52 6.35 3.08
C THR A 159 -21.22 7.09 4.21
N PRO A 160 -22.54 7.35 4.12
CA PRO A 160 -23.31 7.91 5.24
C PRO A 160 -23.16 7.09 6.53
N PHE A 161 -23.02 5.76 6.40
CA PHE A 161 -22.74 4.85 7.53
C PHE A 161 -21.36 5.13 8.14
N LEU A 162 -20.32 5.23 7.33
CA LEU A 162 -18.96 5.50 7.81
C LEU A 162 -18.87 6.90 8.45
N THR A 163 -19.53 7.90 7.85
CA THR A 163 -19.64 9.25 8.44
C THR A 163 -20.32 9.20 9.80
N MET A 164 -21.39 8.44 9.95
CA MET A 164 -22.06 8.24 11.23
C MET A 164 -21.14 7.54 12.25
N VAL A 165 -20.39 6.52 11.83
CA VAL A 165 -19.43 5.81 12.69
C VAL A 165 -18.35 6.78 13.17
N HIS A 166 -17.78 7.62 12.30
CA HIS A 166 -16.80 8.64 12.67
C HIS A 166 -17.37 9.62 13.69
N LEU A 167 -18.56 10.16 13.45
CA LEU A 167 -19.23 11.06 14.38
C LEU A 167 -19.43 10.46 15.78
N ILE A 168 -19.69 9.14 15.86
CA ILE A 168 -19.85 8.43 17.13
C ILE A 168 -18.48 8.19 17.80
N VAL A 169 -17.49 7.71 17.03
CA VAL A 169 -16.16 7.34 17.55
C VAL A 169 -15.38 8.59 18.04
N GLU A 170 -15.58 9.74 17.40
CA GLU A 170 -15.00 11.02 17.82
C GLU A 170 -15.52 11.52 19.18
N GLN A 171 -16.63 10.98 19.69
CA GLN A 171 -17.16 11.40 20.99
C GLN A 171 -16.22 10.99 22.14
N PRO A 172 -15.94 11.90 23.10
CA PRO A 172 -14.98 11.65 24.19
C PRO A 172 -15.28 10.41 25.03
N TRP A 173 -16.56 10.00 25.15
CA TRP A 173 -16.95 8.81 25.91
C TRP A 173 -16.69 7.53 25.17
N MET A 174 -16.77 7.53 23.81
CA MET A 174 -16.45 6.36 22.98
C MET A 174 -14.95 6.07 22.97
N ARG A 175 -14.09 7.08 22.99
CA ARG A 175 -12.63 6.89 23.09
C ARG A 175 -12.21 6.12 24.33
N LYS A 176 -12.98 6.26 25.44
CA LYS A 176 -12.74 5.48 26.68
C LYS A 176 -13.12 4.00 26.58
N ILE A 177 -14.03 3.65 25.68
CA ILE A 177 -14.57 2.29 25.54
C ILE A 177 -13.85 1.53 24.42
N TYR A 178 -13.46 2.23 23.36
CA TYR A 178 -12.86 1.62 22.18
C TYR A 178 -11.39 2.02 22.04
N ALA A 179 -10.49 1.11 22.45
CA ALA A 179 -9.05 1.37 22.51
C ALA A 179 -8.39 1.76 21.15
N LYS A 180 -9.05 1.45 20.02
CA LYS A 180 -8.60 1.84 18.66
C LYS A 180 -9.19 3.19 18.20
N GLY A 181 -10.04 3.82 19.00
CA GLY A 181 -10.73 5.07 18.64
C GLY A 181 -9.79 6.25 18.43
N ASP A 182 -8.68 6.30 19.19
CA ASP A 182 -7.67 7.37 19.05
C ASP A 182 -6.88 7.31 17.73
N ALA A 183 -6.90 6.17 17.05
CA ALA A 183 -6.26 6.01 15.75
C ALA A 183 -7.18 6.37 14.56
N LEU A 184 -8.48 6.63 14.81
CA LEU A 184 -9.49 6.99 13.82
C LEU A 184 -9.89 8.46 13.90
N ALA A 185 -9.43 9.19 14.90
CA ALA A 185 -9.70 10.62 15.12
C ALA A 185 -8.53 11.49 14.70
#